data_c3a92bfe73e574ce5cbf22612b747a82
#
_entry.id   c3a92bfe73e574ce5cbf22612b747a82
#
_cell.length_a   1.000
_cell.length_b   1.000
_cell.length_c   1.000
_cell.angle_alpha   90.00
_cell.angle_beta   90.00
_cell.angle_gamma   90.00
#
_symmetry.space_group_name_H-M   'P 1'
#
loop_
_entity.id
_entity.type
_entity.pdbx_description
1 polymer ?
#
loop_
_entity_poly.entity_id
_entity_poly.type
_entity_poly.pdbx_seq_one_letter_code
_entity_poly.pdbx_strand_id
1 'polypeptide(L)'
;MTDSRHPDPAVLASDVLDRRGFLTRVGAAAGLAGLGLGAAPAQAAIGKGSATISMEVNGTYPVVPLTKETLSVAVMQTRVRPVDAKNPEPGRRENLEHMRELIDNTQNYGPTKDLLQFHEFPITGFRFEWDRADVLRAAIELPGPESEALSKKARQYGCYIVFGSYVRDDAAWPNHILSITTILGPDGNIVAKHWKARNIMGVFTAGRQPIELMTSTIFNCLDRYTEMYGADEVIPVTRTPWGNFCTSSVQREPELFRAMTLKGGEIFLRTATGGFTPADIQACAMYNGVYTTICNNSISPGNRGIWENAGGGGSAVYDARGEIIARAESGAEQQVDATIPIGAYRGRHRIPEISWPLYAPVYAKYVNNYRPSLFTKYLPPTLADAAQFLRDPKNRNWK
;
A
#
# COMPACT_ATOMS: atom_id res chain seq x y z
N MET A 1 39.82 9.33 43.74
CA MET A 1 40.40 7.99 43.92
C MET A 1 39.27 6.98 43.78
N THR A 2 38.98 6.51 42.60
CA THR A 2 38.18 5.30 42.32
C THR A 2 38.60 4.77 40.96
N ASP A 3 39.09 3.57 41.01
CA ASP A 3 39.74 2.77 39.99
C ASP A 3 38.68 2.26 38.99
N SER A 4 38.82 2.60 37.69
CA SER A 4 37.99 2.09 36.62
C SER A 4 38.83 1.12 35.80
N ARG A 5 38.63 -0.18 36.01
CA ARG A 5 39.20 -1.22 35.17
C ARG A 5 38.19 -1.64 34.10
N HIS A 6 38.54 -1.39 32.84
CA HIS A 6 37.93 -2.03 31.68
C HIS A 6 38.42 -3.49 31.56
N PRO A 7 37.58 -4.45 31.20
CA PRO A 7 38.02 -5.79 30.86
C PRO A 7 38.57 -5.89 29.44
N ASP A 8 39.65 -6.68 29.32
CA ASP A 8 40.43 -7.02 28.15
C ASP A 8 39.62 -7.83 27.09
N PRO A 9 39.72 -7.53 25.79
CA PRO A 9 38.94 -8.17 24.73
C PRO A 9 39.57 -9.48 24.15
N ALA A 10 40.35 -10.25 24.90
CA ALA A 10 41.12 -11.40 24.39
C ALA A 10 40.65 -12.79 24.87
N VAL A 11 39.36 -13.01 25.18
CA VAL A 11 38.82 -14.36 25.46
C VAL A 11 37.47 -14.56 24.82
N LEU A 12 37.39 -14.75 23.51
CA LEU A 12 36.27 -15.41 22.81
C LEU A 12 36.75 -15.84 21.40
N ALA A 13 37.61 -16.81 21.36
CA ALA A 13 37.93 -17.52 20.14
C ALA A 13 38.19 -18.99 20.49
N SER A 14 37.14 -19.79 20.47
CA SER A 14 37.18 -21.22 20.13
C SER A 14 35.80 -21.84 20.37
N ASP A 15 35.04 -22.01 19.30
CA ASP A 15 34.23 -23.19 19.05
C ASP A 15 33.56 -23.05 17.67
N VAL A 16 34.34 -23.41 16.65
CA VAL A 16 33.84 -23.62 15.30
C VAL A 16 33.24 -25.01 15.26
N LEU A 17 31.93 -25.10 15.41
CA LEU A 17 31.18 -26.34 15.17
C LEU A 17 31.07 -26.62 13.67
N ASP A 18 31.68 -27.75 13.29
CA ASP A 18 31.71 -28.34 11.95
C ASP A 18 30.27 -28.60 11.40
N ARG A 19 29.90 -27.86 10.34
CA ARG A 19 28.61 -27.94 9.67
C ARG A 19 28.46 -29.13 8.70
N ARG A 20 29.34 -30.10 8.68
CA ARG A 20 29.30 -31.23 7.73
C ARG A 20 28.66 -32.53 8.23
N GLY A 21 28.21 -32.59 9.48
CA GLY A 21 27.72 -33.81 10.12
C GLY A 21 26.21 -34.07 10.12
N PHE A 22 25.35 -33.19 9.60
CA PHE A 22 23.91 -33.29 9.86
C PHE A 22 23.04 -33.74 8.66
N LEU A 23 23.58 -34.12 7.54
CA LEU A 23 22.82 -34.45 6.33
C LEU A 23 22.85 -35.94 5.94
N THR A 24 22.89 -36.84 6.87
CA THR A 24 22.72 -38.27 6.55
C THR A 24 22.02 -38.99 7.69
N ARG A 25 20.69 -38.99 7.72
CA ARG A 25 19.79 -40.02 8.25
C ARG A 25 18.36 -39.51 8.45
N VAL A 26 17.54 -39.49 7.41
CA VAL A 26 16.10 -39.80 7.50
C VAL A 26 15.70 -40.51 6.22
N GLY A 27 15.73 -41.81 6.27
CA GLY A 27 15.13 -42.70 5.28
C GLY A 27 14.04 -43.52 5.96
N ALA A 28 12.89 -43.52 5.34
CA ALA A 28 11.83 -44.51 5.33
C ALA A 28 11.28 -45.07 6.68
N ALA A 29 10.02 -44.76 6.96
CA ALA A 29 9.04 -45.72 7.47
C ALA A 29 7.63 -45.27 7.06
N ALA A 30 7.02 -46.04 6.16
CA ALA A 30 5.59 -45.96 5.86
C ALA A 30 4.84 -46.81 6.95
N GLY A 31 3.73 -46.25 7.45
CA GLY A 31 2.86 -46.98 8.37
C GLY A 31 1.48 -46.31 8.47
N LEU A 32 0.50 -46.92 7.81
CA LEU A 32 -0.93 -46.60 7.88
C LEU A 32 -1.48 -46.81 9.30
N ALA A 33 -2.18 -45.81 9.82
CA ALA A 33 -3.28 -46.05 10.79
C ALA A 33 -4.26 -44.88 10.69
N GLY A 34 -5.46 -45.14 10.22
CA GLY A 34 -6.58 -44.21 10.21
C GLY A 34 -7.14 -43.99 11.60
N LEU A 35 -7.39 -42.76 11.95
CA LEU A 35 -8.32 -42.35 13.00
C LEU A 35 -9.00 -41.05 12.52
N GLY A 36 -10.34 -41.11 12.45
CA GLY A 36 -11.17 -39.97 12.06
C GLY A 36 -11.02 -38.83 13.04
N LEU A 37 -10.68 -37.67 12.51
CA LEU A 37 -10.73 -36.40 13.21
C LEU A 37 -11.76 -35.52 12.53
N GLY A 38 -12.66 -34.99 13.37
CA GLY A 38 -13.75 -34.13 12.98
C GLY A 38 -13.36 -32.99 12.08
N ALA A 39 -14.26 -32.68 11.16
CA ALA A 39 -14.12 -31.61 10.19
C ALA A 39 -13.79 -30.25 10.86
N ALA A 40 -12.60 -29.76 10.63
CA ALA A 40 -12.27 -28.37 10.86
C ALA A 40 -13.19 -27.49 9.98
N PRO A 41 -13.62 -26.30 10.46
CA PRO A 41 -14.42 -25.42 9.63
C PRO A 41 -13.62 -25.08 8.38
N ALA A 42 -14.26 -25.30 7.22
CA ALA A 42 -13.67 -25.05 5.91
C ALA A 42 -13.12 -23.62 5.85
N GLN A 43 -11.81 -23.47 5.80
CA GLN A 43 -11.18 -22.28 5.26
C GLN A 43 -11.75 -22.10 3.85
N ALA A 44 -12.34 -20.92 3.61
CA ALA A 44 -12.84 -20.59 2.29
C ALA A 44 -11.74 -20.90 1.26
N ALA A 45 -12.04 -21.77 0.31
CA ALA A 45 -11.11 -22.14 -0.74
C ALA A 45 -10.73 -20.86 -1.49
N ILE A 46 -9.48 -20.45 -1.38
CA ILE A 46 -8.91 -19.41 -2.24
C ILE A 46 -9.07 -19.95 -3.67
N GLY A 47 -9.79 -19.19 -4.50
CA GLY A 47 -10.15 -19.60 -5.86
C GLY A 47 -8.97 -20.10 -6.68
N LYS A 48 -9.25 -20.79 -7.79
CA LYS A 48 -8.31 -21.49 -8.68
C LYS A 48 -7.18 -20.58 -9.22
N GLY A 49 -6.14 -20.46 -8.46
CA GLY A 49 -4.90 -19.73 -8.77
C GLY A 49 -4.22 -19.40 -7.44
N SER A 50 -3.10 -20.01 -7.15
CA SER A 50 -2.32 -19.66 -5.99
C SER A 50 -1.60 -18.33 -6.24
N ALA A 51 -1.70 -17.39 -5.29
CA ALA A 51 -0.82 -16.23 -5.28
C ALA A 51 0.63 -16.71 -5.34
N THR A 52 1.37 -16.31 -6.37
CA THR A 52 2.73 -16.80 -6.59
C THR A 52 3.74 -15.96 -5.82
N ILE A 53 4.43 -16.58 -4.88
CA ILE A 53 5.74 -16.10 -4.44
C ILE A 53 6.70 -16.41 -5.59
N SER A 54 7.18 -15.35 -6.26
CA SER A 54 8.10 -15.51 -7.39
C SER A 54 9.53 -15.31 -6.92
N MET A 55 10.02 -16.22 -6.08
CA MET A 55 11.40 -16.19 -5.59
C MET A 55 12.21 -17.29 -6.28
N GLU A 56 13.39 -16.92 -6.77
CA GLU A 56 14.39 -17.87 -7.24
C GLU A 56 15.18 -18.48 -6.08
N VAL A 57 15.87 -19.58 -6.32
CA VAL A 57 16.64 -20.32 -5.29
C VAL A 57 17.66 -19.45 -4.56
N ASN A 58 18.21 -18.43 -5.22
CA ASN A 58 19.20 -17.51 -4.66
C ASN A 58 18.57 -16.26 -4.00
N GLY A 59 17.24 -16.22 -3.83
CA GLY A 59 16.51 -15.08 -3.27
C GLY A 59 16.27 -13.92 -4.25
N THR A 60 16.61 -14.08 -5.53
CA THR A 60 16.22 -13.14 -6.58
C THR A 60 14.74 -13.32 -6.92
N TYR A 61 14.19 -12.39 -7.67
CA TYR A 61 12.76 -12.32 -8.01
C TYR A 61 12.58 -11.77 -9.42
N PRO A 62 11.41 -11.98 -10.06
CA PRO A 62 11.15 -11.49 -11.40
C PRO A 62 11.24 -9.97 -11.49
N VAL A 63 11.95 -9.50 -12.51
CA VAL A 63 12.14 -8.09 -12.81
C VAL A 63 12.05 -7.84 -14.31
N VAL A 64 11.65 -6.62 -14.68
CA VAL A 64 11.92 -6.08 -16.01
C VAL A 64 13.32 -5.47 -15.98
N PRO A 65 14.16 -5.67 -17.00
CA PRO A 65 15.49 -5.03 -17.06
C PRO A 65 15.39 -3.52 -16.86
N LEU A 66 16.29 -2.97 -16.03
CA LEU A 66 16.32 -1.54 -15.79
C LEU A 66 16.81 -0.78 -17.03
N THR A 67 16.18 0.34 -17.30
CA THR A 67 16.63 1.33 -18.29
C THR A 67 17.34 2.52 -17.66
N LYS A 68 17.37 2.58 -16.32
CA LYS A 68 18.03 3.63 -15.53
C LYS A 68 18.68 3.04 -14.28
N GLU A 69 19.86 3.57 -13.93
CA GLU A 69 20.57 3.19 -12.71
C GLU A 69 20.04 3.89 -11.46
N THR A 70 19.49 5.09 -11.66
CA THR A 70 18.90 5.91 -10.59
C THR A 70 17.53 6.38 -10.99
N LEU A 71 16.66 6.54 -9.99
CA LEU A 71 15.30 7.04 -10.14
C LEU A 71 15.14 8.33 -9.34
N SER A 72 14.86 9.44 -10.03
CA SER A 72 14.54 10.71 -9.40
C SER A 72 13.05 10.76 -9.07
N VAL A 73 12.73 10.90 -7.78
CA VAL A 73 11.35 10.82 -7.27
C VAL A 73 10.94 12.16 -6.66
N ALA A 74 9.72 12.61 -6.95
CA ALA A 74 9.05 13.70 -6.25
C ALA A 74 7.79 13.19 -5.55
N VAL A 75 7.73 13.36 -4.22
CA VAL A 75 6.53 13.10 -3.43
C VAL A 75 5.80 14.42 -3.21
N MET A 76 4.59 14.52 -3.77
CA MET A 76 3.83 15.75 -3.91
C MET A 76 2.83 15.90 -2.76
N GLN A 77 3.23 16.56 -1.68
CA GLN A 77 2.37 16.91 -0.55
C GLN A 77 1.45 18.07 -0.92
N THR A 78 0.36 17.76 -1.64
CA THR A 78 -0.49 18.78 -2.25
C THR A 78 -1.68 19.15 -1.37
N ARG A 79 -2.15 20.37 -1.48
CA ARG A 79 -3.42 20.79 -0.91
C ARG A 79 -4.58 20.31 -1.78
N VAL A 80 -5.73 20.17 -1.16
CA VAL A 80 -6.97 19.75 -1.78
C VAL A 80 -8.03 20.84 -1.57
N ARG A 81 -8.60 21.34 -2.64
CA ARG A 81 -9.73 22.27 -2.58
C ARG A 81 -11.02 21.51 -2.26
N PRO A 82 -12.00 22.19 -1.65
CA PRO A 82 -13.31 21.57 -1.37
C PRO A 82 -13.98 21.07 -2.66
N VAL A 83 -14.54 19.87 -2.57
CA VAL A 83 -15.41 19.31 -3.61
C VAL A 83 -16.82 19.23 -3.04
N ASP A 84 -17.78 19.86 -3.72
CA ASP A 84 -19.19 19.74 -3.40
C ASP A 84 -19.74 18.45 -4.03
N ALA A 85 -20.13 17.47 -3.21
CA ALA A 85 -20.66 16.21 -3.71
C ALA A 85 -21.96 16.34 -4.52
N LYS A 86 -22.70 17.44 -4.39
CA LYS A 86 -23.90 17.72 -5.20
C LYS A 86 -23.55 18.26 -6.58
N ASN A 87 -22.41 18.92 -6.71
CA ASN A 87 -21.85 19.44 -7.96
C ASN A 87 -20.33 19.28 -7.96
N PRO A 88 -19.79 18.05 -8.12
CA PRO A 88 -18.39 17.78 -7.86
C PRO A 88 -17.41 18.26 -8.94
N GLU A 89 -17.90 18.47 -10.16
CA GLU A 89 -17.06 18.78 -11.31
C GLU A 89 -16.18 20.03 -11.14
N PRO A 90 -16.67 21.21 -10.67
CA PRO A 90 -15.83 22.37 -10.49
C PRO A 90 -14.66 22.11 -9.54
N GLY A 91 -14.92 21.53 -8.37
CA GLY A 91 -13.87 21.24 -7.38
C GLY A 91 -12.85 20.20 -7.87
N ARG A 92 -13.32 19.13 -8.55
CA ARG A 92 -12.43 18.15 -9.19
C ARG A 92 -11.55 18.79 -10.25
N ARG A 93 -12.12 19.64 -11.09
CA ARG A 93 -11.38 20.36 -12.13
C ARG A 93 -10.32 21.27 -11.55
N GLU A 94 -10.63 22.03 -10.49
CA GLU A 94 -9.64 22.87 -9.80
C GLU A 94 -8.50 22.04 -9.20
N ASN A 95 -8.81 20.93 -8.57
CA ASN A 95 -7.81 20.03 -8.00
C ASN A 95 -6.94 19.40 -9.10
N LEU A 96 -7.55 18.95 -10.19
CA LEU A 96 -6.83 18.39 -11.34
C LEU A 96 -5.92 19.42 -12.00
N GLU A 97 -6.39 20.64 -12.20
CA GLU A 97 -5.57 21.72 -12.79
C GLU A 97 -4.38 22.05 -11.89
N HIS A 98 -4.62 22.13 -10.59
CA HIS A 98 -3.55 22.33 -9.62
C HIS A 98 -2.49 21.20 -9.68
N MET A 99 -2.91 19.95 -9.80
CA MET A 99 -1.95 18.82 -10.00
C MET A 99 -1.15 19.02 -11.29
N ARG A 100 -1.80 19.43 -12.37
CA ARG A 100 -1.13 19.67 -13.67
C ARG A 100 -0.11 20.80 -13.58
N GLU A 101 -0.45 21.91 -12.93
CA GLU A 101 0.47 23.02 -12.66
C GLU A 101 1.68 22.57 -11.84
N LEU A 102 1.47 21.78 -10.78
CA LEU A 102 2.55 21.23 -9.96
C LEU A 102 3.47 20.30 -10.77
N ILE A 103 2.90 19.45 -11.64
CA ILE A 103 3.69 18.59 -12.55
C ILE A 103 4.53 19.46 -13.48
N ASP A 104 3.93 20.47 -14.11
CA ASP A 104 4.65 21.38 -15.02
C ASP A 104 5.77 22.12 -14.29
N ASN A 105 5.49 22.65 -13.12
CA ASN A 105 6.48 23.35 -12.30
C ASN A 105 7.63 22.43 -11.91
N THR A 106 7.32 21.21 -11.44
CA THR A 106 8.33 20.22 -11.07
C THR A 106 9.25 19.84 -12.22
N GLN A 107 8.69 19.73 -13.42
CA GLN A 107 9.44 19.25 -14.58
C GLN A 107 10.18 20.38 -15.33
N ASN A 108 9.72 21.63 -15.21
CA ASN A 108 10.29 22.75 -15.95
C ASN A 108 11.27 23.61 -15.13
N TYR A 109 11.14 23.65 -13.80
CA TYR A 109 11.91 24.58 -12.96
C TYR A 109 12.95 23.88 -12.05
N GLY A 110 13.23 22.60 -12.27
CA GLY A 110 14.22 21.84 -11.54
C GLY A 110 14.75 20.65 -12.34
N PRO A 111 15.56 19.81 -11.74
CA PRO A 111 15.91 18.52 -12.34
C PRO A 111 14.66 17.70 -12.59
N THR A 112 14.49 17.20 -13.81
CA THR A 112 13.33 16.38 -14.18
C THR A 112 13.20 15.16 -13.29
N LYS A 113 11.95 14.80 -12.98
CA LYS A 113 11.63 13.65 -12.15
C LYS A 113 11.16 12.49 -13.00
N ASP A 114 11.60 11.30 -12.61
CA ASP A 114 11.17 10.06 -13.24
C ASP A 114 9.81 9.61 -12.70
N LEU A 115 9.55 9.86 -11.42
CA LEU A 115 8.32 9.47 -10.76
C LEU A 115 7.78 10.62 -9.91
N LEU A 116 6.51 10.99 -10.15
CA LEU A 116 5.76 11.94 -9.33
C LEU A 116 4.64 11.17 -8.60
N GLN A 117 4.65 11.22 -7.28
CA GLN A 117 3.66 10.57 -6.45
C GLN A 117 2.78 11.60 -5.75
N PHE A 118 1.47 11.50 -5.98
CA PHE A 118 0.44 12.23 -5.25
C PHE A 118 -0.18 11.35 -4.16
N HIS A 119 -0.93 11.97 -3.26
CA HIS A 119 -1.54 11.29 -2.12
C HIS A 119 -2.83 10.52 -2.48
N GLU A 120 -3.59 10.08 -1.44
CA GLU A 120 -4.73 9.17 -1.61
C GLU A 120 -5.92 9.79 -2.34
N PHE A 121 -6.21 11.10 -2.16
CA PHE A 121 -7.38 11.75 -2.77
C PHE A 121 -7.08 13.17 -3.28
N PRO A 122 -6.11 13.39 -4.17
CA PRO A 122 -5.74 14.71 -4.64
C PRO A 122 -6.81 15.36 -5.54
N ILE A 123 -7.66 14.57 -6.21
CA ILE A 123 -8.69 15.04 -7.14
C ILE A 123 -10.04 15.13 -6.44
N THR A 124 -10.47 14.04 -5.82
CA THR A 124 -11.84 13.91 -5.30
C THR A 124 -12.01 14.50 -3.91
N GLY A 125 -10.92 14.61 -3.15
CA GLY A 125 -11.02 14.89 -1.73
C GLY A 125 -11.71 13.76 -0.98
N PHE A 126 -12.00 14.00 0.30
CA PHE A 126 -12.67 13.10 1.21
C PHE A 126 -13.41 13.91 2.27
N ARG A 127 -14.61 13.47 2.65
CA ARG A 127 -15.37 14.05 3.77
C ARG A 127 -16.08 12.97 4.57
N PHE A 128 -16.09 13.14 5.89
CA PHE A 128 -16.77 12.19 6.78
C PHE A 128 -18.31 12.27 6.68
N GLU A 129 -18.83 13.43 6.32
CA GLU A 129 -20.27 13.66 6.18
C GLU A 129 -20.86 13.11 4.88
N TRP A 130 -20.05 12.72 3.91
CA TRP A 130 -20.55 12.15 2.66
C TRP A 130 -21.19 10.79 2.86
N ASP A 131 -22.37 10.61 2.32
CA ASP A 131 -22.96 9.30 2.15
C ASP A 131 -22.42 8.58 0.89
N ARG A 132 -22.88 7.35 0.64
CA ARG A 132 -22.45 6.57 -0.53
C ARG A 132 -22.74 7.28 -1.84
N ALA A 133 -23.92 7.90 -1.97
CA ALA A 133 -24.31 8.61 -3.19
C ALA A 133 -23.43 9.84 -3.42
N ASP A 134 -23.04 10.55 -2.36
CA ASP A 134 -22.13 11.69 -2.41
C ASP A 134 -20.75 11.25 -2.91
N VAL A 135 -20.19 10.17 -2.33
CA VAL A 135 -18.87 9.67 -2.76
C VAL A 135 -18.91 9.19 -4.22
N LEU A 136 -19.97 8.49 -4.63
CA LEU A 136 -20.10 8.02 -6.01
C LEU A 136 -20.25 9.18 -7.03
N ARG A 137 -20.88 10.30 -6.64
CA ARG A 137 -20.91 11.51 -7.48
C ARG A 137 -19.53 12.18 -7.55
N ALA A 138 -18.79 12.21 -6.45
CA ALA A 138 -17.45 12.79 -6.41
C ALA A 138 -16.39 11.90 -7.05
N ALA A 139 -16.62 10.59 -7.18
CA ALA A 139 -15.70 9.62 -7.76
C ALA A 139 -15.42 9.89 -9.25
N ILE A 140 -14.24 9.50 -9.69
CA ILE A 140 -13.83 9.50 -11.11
C ILE A 140 -14.05 8.13 -11.76
N GLU A 141 -13.92 8.07 -13.06
CA GLU A 141 -13.83 6.81 -13.84
C GLU A 141 -12.38 6.56 -14.26
N LEU A 142 -12.01 5.29 -14.48
CA LEU A 142 -10.67 4.87 -14.94
C LEU A 142 -10.78 3.83 -16.08
N PRO A 143 -10.45 4.21 -17.34
CA PRO A 143 -10.04 5.53 -17.80
C PRO A 143 -11.20 6.55 -17.75
N GLY A 144 -10.86 7.83 -17.63
CA GLY A 144 -11.80 8.94 -17.63
C GLY A 144 -11.08 10.27 -17.81
N PRO A 145 -11.82 11.40 -17.88
CA PRO A 145 -11.25 12.71 -18.22
C PRO A 145 -10.07 13.13 -17.33
N GLU A 146 -10.15 12.82 -16.02
CA GLU A 146 -9.10 13.18 -15.06
C GLU A 146 -7.82 12.36 -15.31
N SER A 147 -7.98 11.04 -15.48
CA SER A 147 -6.82 10.18 -15.79
C SER A 147 -6.23 10.47 -17.16
N GLU A 148 -7.04 10.82 -18.17
CA GLU A 148 -6.54 11.21 -19.49
C GLU A 148 -5.74 12.50 -19.45
N ALA A 149 -6.18 13.49 -18.66
CA ALA A 149 -5.44 14.74 -18.48
C ALA A 149 -4.06 14.49 -17.86
N LEU A 150 -3.96 13.61 -16.84
CA LEU A 150 -2.70 13.22 -16.23
C LEU A 150 -1.85 12.32 -17.15
N SER A 151 -2.48 11.45 -17.94
CA SER A 151 -1.83 10.63 -18.97
C SER A 151 -1.11 11.49 -20.01
N LYS A 152 -1.71 12.62 -20.41
CA LYS A 152 -1.05 13.59 -21.31
C LYS A 152 0.21 14.16 -20.67
N LYS A 153 0.20 14.47 -19.36
CA LYS A 153 1.38 14.96 -18.63
C LYS A 153 2.45 13.88 -18.48
N ALA A 154 2.06 12.63 -18.15
CA ALA A 154 2.99 11.50 -18.08
C ALA A 154 3.74 11.30 -19.40
N ARG A 155 3.01 11.35 -20.52
CA ARG A 155 3.59 11.24 -21.87
C ARG A 155 4.45 12.46 -22.24
N GLN A 156 3.98 13.66 -21.90
CA GLN A 156 4.70 14.92 -22.20
C GLN A 156 6.10 14.91 -21.58
N TYR A 157 6.22 14.43 -20.36
CA TYR A 157 7.46 14.44 -19.60
C TYR A 157 8.20 13.10 -19.57
N GLY A 158 7.62 12.05 -20.13
CA GLY A 158 8.20 10.72 -20.13
C GLY A 158 8.42 10.18 -18.72
N CYS A 159 7.47 10.40 -17.80
CA CYS A 159 7.59 10.04 -16.38
C CYS A 159 6.42 9.20 -15.88
N TYR A 160 6.60 8.49 -14.76
CA TYR A 160 5.49 7.89 -14.05
C TYR A 160 4.74 8.94 -13.21
N ILE A 161 3.41 8.87 -13.23
CA ILE A 161 2.55 9.65 -12.33
C ILE A 161 1.70 8.67 -11.53
N VAL A 162 1.77 8.77 -10.20
CA VAL A 162 1.04 7.91 -9.26
C VAL A 162 0.08 8.77 -8.44
N PHE A 163 -1.19 8.42 -8.42
CA PHE A 163 -2.20 9.17 -7.66
C PHE A 163 -3.32 8.26 -7.17
N GLY A 164 -3.85 8.56 -5.99
CA GLY A 164 -5.02 7.90 -5.45
C GLY A 164 -6.31 8.63 -5.81
N SER A 165 -7.44 7.92 -5.79
CA SER A 165 -8.76 8.51 -6.03
C SER A 165 -9.88 7.60 -5.55
N TYR A 166 -11.04 8.20 -5.24
CA TYR A 166 -12.29 7.46 -5.33
C TYR A 166 -12.62 7.19 -6.79
N VAL A 167 -12.98 5.95 -7.08
CA VAL A 167 -13.31 5.49 -8.42
C VAL A 167 -14.66 4.79 -8.39
N ARG A 168 -15.46 5.01 -9.41
CA ARG A 168 -16.66 4.23 -9.73
C ARG A 168 -16.43 3.42 -11.00
N ASP A 169 -16.97 2.24 -11.02
CA ASP A 169 -17.01 1.34 -12.18
C ASP A 169 -18.39 0.70 -12.23
N ASP A 170 -19.33 1.39 -12.85
CA ASP A 170 -20.73 0.99 -12.85
C ASP A 170 -20.97 -0.30 -13.64
N ALA A 171 -20.09 -0.65 -14.57
CA ALA A 171 -20.19 -1.87 -15.35
C ALA A 171 -19.73 -3.11 -14.57
N ALA A 172 -18.54 -3.05 -13.94
CA ALA A 172 -17.99 -4.18 -13.23
C ALA A 172 -18.38 -4.21 -11.75
N TRP A 173 -18.52 -3.04 -11.11
CA TRP A 173 -18.74 -2.88 -9.68
C TRP A 173 -19.86 -1.86 -9.37
N PRO A 174 -21.10 -2.11 -9.81
CA PRO A 174 -22.21 -1.17 -9.64
C PRO A 174 -22.41 -0.80 -8.17
N ASN A 175 -22.50 0.50 -7.90
CA ASN A 175 -22.67 1.10 -6.57
C ASN A 175 -21.52 0.86 -5.56
N HIS A 176 -20.40 0.26 -5.98
CA HIS A 176 -19.22 0.16 -5.13
C HIS A 176 -18.39 1.45 -5.15
N ILE A 177 -17.95 1.89 -3.98
CA ILE A 177 -16.96 2.95 -3.86
C ILE A 177 -15.59 2.29 -3.85
N LEU A 178 -14.78 2.53 -4.87
CA LEU A 178 -13.45 1.96 -4.98
C LEU A 178 -12.42 3.02 -4.55
N SER A 179 -11.42 2.65 -3.77
CA SER A 179 -10.23 3.46 -3.51
C SER A 179 -9.07 2.84 -4.27
N ILE A 180 -8.63 3.52 -5.33
CA ILE A 180 -7.63 3.01 -6.26
C ILE A 180 -6.44 3.96 -6.31
N THR A 181 -5.24 3.40 -6.22
CA THR A 181 -4.01 4.09 -6.60
C THR A 181 -3.69 3.72 -8.03
N THR A 182 -3.70 4.71 -8.91
CA THR A 182 -3.43 4.56 -10.35
C THR A 182 -1.97 4.86 -10.62
N ILE A 183 -1.32 4.04 -11.44
CA ILE A 183 0.03 4.26 -11.96
C ILE A 183 -0.08 4.52 -13.47
N LEU A 184 0.30 5.72 -13.89
CA LEU A 184 0.45 6.07 -15.29
C LEU A 184 1.91 5.89 -15.70
N GLY A 185 2.15 5.27 -16.84
CA GLY A 185 3.48 5.07 -17.40
C GLY A 185 3.97 6.26 -18.24
N PRO A 186 5.27 6.28 -18.59
CA PRO A 186 5.87 7.34 -19.40
C PRO A 186 5.26 7.50 -20.81
N ASP A 187 4.57 6.50 -21.29
CA ASP A 187 3.81 6.51 -22.54
C ASP A 187 2.38 7.03 -22.38
N GLY A 188 2.00 7.41 -21.15
CA GLY A 188 0.66 7.87 -20.79
C GLY A 188 -0.38 6.77 -20.61
N ASN A 189 0.00 5.51 -20.69
CA ASN A 189 -0.93 4.42 -20.43
C ASN A 189 -1.13 4.18 -18.94
N ILE A 190 -2.32 3.71 -18.53
CA ILE A 190 -2.54 3.18 -17.20
C ILE A 190 -1.83 1.83 -17.13
N VAL A 191 -0.73 1.75 -16.38
CA VAL A 191 0.03 0.51 -16.21
C VAL A 191 -0.46 -0.33 -15.04
N ALA A 192 -1.10 0.31 -14.05
CA ALA A 192 -1.70 -0.40 -12.92
C ALA A 192 -2.84 0.39 -12.25
N LYS A 193 -3.77 -0.36 -11.66
CA LYS A 193 -4.85 0.11 -10.80
C LYS A 193 -4.83 -0.72 -9.52
N HIS A 194 -4.10 -0.25 -8.51
CA HIS A 194 -3.99 -0.95 -7.24
C HIS A 194 -5.13 -0.54 -6.31
N TRP A 195 -5.99 -1.48 -5.98
CA TRP A 195 -7.06 -1.25 -5.03
C TRP A 195 -6.52 -1.20 -3.60
N LYS A 196 -7.18 -0.42 -2.76
CA LYS A 196 -6.96 -0.47 -1.31
C LYS A 196 -7.20 -1.89 -0.81
N ALA A 197 -6.22 -2.47 -0.15
CA ALA A 197 -6.30 -3.87 0.28
C ALA A 197 -7.38 -4.09 1.35
N ARG A 198 -7.46 -3.20 2.35
CA ARG A 198 -8.50 -3.21 3.39
C ARG A 198 -8.78 -1.82 3.94
N ASN A 199 -9.94 -1.63 4.55
CA ASN A 199 -10.26 -0.44 5.33
C ASN A 199 -9.59 -0.47 6.71
N ILE A 200 -9.59 0.69 7.39
CA ILE A 200 -9.21 0.83 8.79
C ILE A 200 -10.32 0.20 9.65
N MET A 201 -10.19 -1.04 10.01
CA MET A 201 -11.19 -1.73 10.84
C MET A 201 -10.76 -1.68 12.30
N GLY A 202 -11.31 -0.76 13.07
CA GLY A 202 -11.06 -0.64 14.52
C GLY A 202 -9.63 -0.28 14.92
N VAL A 203 -8.77 0.13 13.98
CA VAL A 203 -7.35 0.39 14.22
C VAL A 203 -7.13 1.73 14.96
N PHE A 204 -8.04 2.69 14.81
CA PHE A 204 -7.94 4.01 15.44
C PHE A 204 -8.87 4.10 16.65
N THR A 205 -8.60 3.32 17.69
CA THR A 205 -9.44 3.26 18.90
C THR A 205 -8.97 4.13 20.07
N ALA A 206 -8.06 5.06 19.88
CA ALA A 206 -7.55 5.91 20.96
C ALA A 206 -8.70 6.70 21.65
N GLY A 207 -9.54 6.03 22.43
CA GLY A 207 -10.65 6.57 23.19
C GLY A 207 -11.86 7.06 22.37
N ARG A 208 -11.89 6.82 21.08
CA ARG A 208 -12.99 7.20 20.15
C ARG A 208 -13.62 5.98 19.50
N GLN A 209 -14.87 6.15 19.04
CA GLN A 209 -15.54 5.12 18.23
C GLN A 209 -14.70 4.81 16.98
N PRO A 210 -14.51 3.52 16.63
CA PRO A 210 -13.80 3.15 15.40
C PRO A 210 -14.49 3.79 14.20
N ILE A 211 -13.71 4.36 13.30
CA ILE A 211 -14.20 4.84 12.01
C ILE A 211 -14.21 3.65 11.07
N GLU A 212 -15.39 3.28 10.61
CA GLU A 212 -15.59 2.24 9.62
C GLU A 212 -15.92 2.90 8.28
N LEU A 213 -15.18 2.54 7.22
CA LEU A 213 -15.35 3.17 5.92
C LEU A 213 -16.32 2.38 5.04
N MET A 214 -17.00 3.09 4.14
CA MET A 214 -17.92 2.51 3.15
C MET A 214 -17.22 1.97 1.90
N THR A 215 -15.93 2.23 1.78
CA THR A 215 -15.12 1.85 0.61
C THR A 215 -15.08 0.33 0.45
N SER A 216 -15.35 -0.14 -0.75
CA SER A 216 -15.15 -1.55 -1.10
C SER A 216 -13.68 -1.79 -1.39
N THR A 217 -13.04 -2.52 -0.48
CA THR A 217 -11.64 -2.91 -0.61
C THR A 217 -11.53 -4.35 -1.09
N ILE A 218 -10.32 -4.80 -1.45
CA ILE A 218 -10.09 -6.20 -1.83
C ILE A 218 -10.62 -7.13 -0.74
N PHE A 219 -10.30 -6.87 0.54
CA PHE A 219 -10.78 -7.68 1.66
C PHE A 219 -12.31 -7.72 1.77
N ASN A 220 -12.98 -6.59 1.55
CA ASN A 220 -14.44 -6.52 1.62
C ASN A 220 -15.15 -7.24 0.46
N CYS A 221 -14.45 -7.51 -0.65
CA CYS A 221 -14.97 -8.14 -1.85
C CYS A 221 -14.09 -9.30 -2.34
N LEU A 222 -13.33 -9.94 -1.44
CA LEU A 222 -12.23 -10.85 -1.76
C LEU A 222 -12.61 -11.95 -2.76
N ASP A 223 -13.74 -12.63 -2.52
CA ASP A 223 -14.18 -13.74 -3.38
C ASP A 223 -14.42 -13.25 -4.82
N ARG A 224 -15.22 -12.18 -4.97
CA ARG A 224 -15.52 -11.61 -6.28
C ARG A 224 -14.28 -11.01 -6.94
N TYR A 225 -13.44 -10.32 -6.16
CA TYR A 225 -12.20 -9.74 -6.68
C TYR A 225 -11.27 -10.83 -7.24
N THR A 226 -11.10 -11.92 -6.48
CA THR A 226 -10.28 -13.06 -6.88
C THR A 226 -10.86 -13.78 -8.11
N GLU A 227 -12.19 -13.92 -8.18
CA GLU A 227 -12.87 -14.49 -9.34
C GLU A 227 -12.65 -13.67 -10.61
N MET A 228 -12.72 -12.33 -10.50
CA MET A 228 -12.61 -11.42 -11.66
C MET A 228 -11.18 -11.20 -12.12
N TYR A 229 -10.22 -11.06 -11.19
CA TYR A 229 -8.87 -10.60 -11.49
C TYR A 229 -7.79 -11.66 -11.22
N GLY A 230 -8.12 -12.73 -10.52
CA GLY A 230 -7.18 -13.77 -10.12
C GLY A 230 -6.55 -13.53 -8.74
N ALA A 231 -6.07 -14.61 -8.13
CA ALA A 231 -5.48 -14.58 -6.79
C ALA A 231 -4.16 -13.78 -6.74
N ASP A 232 -3.43 -13.71 -7.84
CA ASP A 232 -2.16 -12.97 -7.89
C ASP A 232 -2.37 -11.45 -7.78
N GLU A 233 -3.50 -10.94 -8.27
CA GLU A 233 -3.86 -9.52 -8.21
C GLU A 233 -4.35 -9.05 -6.82
N VAL A 234 -4.57 -9.96 -5.87
CA VAL A 234 -4.93 -9.61 -4.49
C VAL A 234 -3.81 -8.80 -3.82
N ILE A 235 -2.56 -9.12 -4.14
CA ILE A 235 -1.37 -8.38 -3.69
C ILE A 235 -0.53 -8.05 -4.93
N PRO A 236 -0.86 -6.96 -5.64
CA PRO A 236 -0.22 -6.65 -6.91
C PRO A 236 1.19 -6.09 -6.74
N VAL A 237 2.07 -6.45 -7.67
CA VAL A 237 3.39 -5.86 -7.86
C VAL A 237 3.54 -5.45 -9.33
N THR A 238 3.64 -4.16 -9.59
CA THR A 238 3.80 -3.62 -10.94
C THR A 238 5.28 -3.61 -11.31
N ARG A 239 5.66 -4.52 -12.21
CA ARG A 239 7.05 -4.63 -12.69
C ARG A 239 7.28 -3.69 -13.85
N THR A 240 8.24 -2.78 -13.68
CA THR A 240 8.56 -1.75 -14.68
C THR A 240 10.05 -1.71 -14.97
N PRO A 241 10.46 -1.07 -16.09
CA PRO A 241 11.87 -0.83 -16.37
C PRO A 241 12.55 0.14 -15.38
N TRP A 242 11.82 0.67 -14.41
CA TRP A 242 12.35 1.61 -13.41
C TRP A 242 12.24 1.08 -11.97
N GLY A 243 11.79 -0.16 -11.81
CA GLY A 243 11.63 -0.83 -10.52
C GLY A 243 10.31 -1.57 -10.41
N ASN A 244 10.19 -2.42 -9.39
CA ASN A 244 8.96 -3.11 -9.05
C ASN A 244 8.18 -2.28 -8.03
N PHE A 245 7.07 -1.67 -8.46
CA PHE A 245 6.26 -0.76 -7.64
C PHE A 245 5.14 -1.50 -6.92
N CYS A 246 4.98 -1.21 -5.64
CA CYS A 246 3.80 -1.54 -4.86
C CYS A 246 3.15 -0.26 -4.35
N THR A 247 1.83 -0.22 -4.23
CA THR A 247 1.14 0.92 -3.66
C THR A 247 0.25 0.49 -2.50
N SER A 248 0.09 1.34 -1.50
CA SER A 248 -0.85 1.08 -0.40
C SER A 248 -1.18 2.36 0.38
N SER A 249 -2.45 2.53 0.71
CA SER A 249 -2.93 3.48 1.73
C SER A 249 -3.25 2.81 3.08
N VAL A 250 -3.00 1.50 3.19
CA VAL A 250 -3.18 0.75 4.45
C VAL A 250 -2.02 1.04 5.40
N GLN A 251 -2.32 1.14 6.68
CA GLN A 251 -1.34 1.32 7.75
C GLN A 251 -1.42 0.18 8.75
N ARG A 252 -0.31 -0.06 9.47
CA ARG A 252 -0.22 -1.05 10.54
C ARG A 252 -0.60 -2.46 10.09
N GLU A 253 -0.10 -2.87 8.93
CA GLU A 253 -0.35 -4.16 8.30
C GLU A 253 0.96 -4.79 7.82
N PRO A 254 1.85 -5.20 8.73
CA PRO A 254 3.17 -5.72 8.36
C PRO A 254 3.11 -6.94 7.45
N GLU A 255 2.09 -7.78 7.58
CA GLU A 255 1.87 -8.97 6.75
C GLU A 255 1.61 -8.61 5.28
N LEU A 256 0.84 -7.54 5.03
CA LEU A 256 0.59 -7.05 3.67
C LEU A 256 1.89 -6.63 2.98
N PHE A 257 2.70 -5.82 3.67
CA PHE A 257 3.96 -5.33 3.12
C PHE A 257 4.99 -6.44 2.97
N ARG A 258 5.02 -7.40 3.91
CA ARG A 258 5.85 -8.60 3.77
C ARG A 258 5.44 -9.43 2.55
N ALA A 259 4.15 -9.62 2.32
CA ALA A 259 3.65 -10.34 1.15
C ALA A 259 4.02 -9.63 -0.17
N MET A 260 3.91 -8.29 -0.24
CA MET A 260 4.38 -7.50 -1.39
C MET A 260 5.89 -7.70 -1.64
N THR A 261 6.69 -7.74 -0.57
CA THR A 261 8.13 -7.98 -0.66
C THR A 261 8.45 -9.39 -1.16
N LEU A 262 7.75 -10.41 -0.66
CA LEU A 262 7.89 -11.80 -1.12
C LEU A 262 7.53 -11.98 -2.59
N LYS A 263 6.72 -11.07 -3.16
CA LYS A 263 6.41 -11.01 -4.59
C LYS A 263 7.41 -10.14 -5.38
N GLY A 264 8.47 -9.64 -4.74
CA GLY A 264 9.53 -8.88 -5.37
C GLY A 264 9.26 -7.38 -5.48
N GLY A 265 8.43 -6.80 -4.60
CA GLY A 265 8.29 -5.34 -4.49
C GLY A 265 9.59 -4.68 -4.06
N GLU A 266 9.97 -3.58 -4.71
CA GLU A 266 11.23 -2.86 -4.47
C GLU A 266 11.01 -1.45 -3.93
N ILE A 267 9.98 -0.77 -4.44
CA ILE A 267 9.63 0.61 -4.09
C ILE A 267 8.16 0.63 -3.68
N PHE A 268 7.91 0.94 -2.41
CA PHE A 268 6.57 1.00 -1.84
C PHE A 268 6.07 2.43 -1.82
N LEU A 269 5.14 2.74 -2.70
CA LEU A 269 4.55 4.07 -2.90
C LEU A 269 3.30 4.17 -2.01
N ARG A 270 3.51 4.52 -0.73
CA ARG A 270 2.44 4.61 0.25
C ARG A 270 1.78 5.98 0.20
N THR A 271 0.48 6.00 0.46
CA THR A 271 -0.33 7.21 0.51
C THR A 271 -1.07 7.32 1.84
N ALA A 272 -1.43 8.53 2.22
CA ALA A 272 -2.26 8.79 3.38
C ALA A 272 -3.21 9.97 3.14
N THR A 273 -4.23 10.08 3.99
CA THR A 273 -5.13 11.21 4.06
C THR A 273 -5.31 11.64 5.52
N GLY A 274 -4.97 12.87 5.80
CA GLY A 274 -5.04 13.45 7.14
C GLY A 274 -3.84 13.07 8.00
N GLY A 275 -3.66 11.82 8.35
CA GLY A 275 -2.57 11.39 9.22
C GLY A 275 -2.12 9.96 9.00
N PHE A 276 -0.92 9.67 9.46
CA PHE A 276 -0.33 8.33 9.45
C PHE A 276 0.64 8.17 10.63
N THR A 277 1.15 6.96 10.83
CA THR A 277 2.15 6.66 11.86
C THR A 277 3.53 6.59 11.22
N PRO A 278 4.44 7.57 11.45
CA PRO A 278 5.78 7.56 10.83
C PRO A 278 6.58 6.28 11.11
N ALA A 279 6.49 5.76 12.34
CA ALA A 279 7.16 4.52 12.71
C ALA A 279 6.69 3.31 11.89
N ASP A 280 5.42 3.27 11.44
CA ASP A 280 4.91 2.21 10.55
C ASP A 280 5.55 2.28 9.16
N ILE A 281 5.77 3.49 8.63
CA ILE A 281 6.42 3.68 7.33
C ILE A 281 7.91 3.27 7.41
N GLN A 282 8.59 3.72 8.44
CA GLN A 282 9.99 3.38 8.72
C GLN A 282 10.18 1.87 8.91
N ALA A 283 9.35 1.25 9.74
CA ALA A 283 9.39 -0.18 9.98
C ALA A 283 9.11 -0.99 8.69
N CYS A 284 8.17 -0.52 7.85
CA CYS A 284 7.90 -1.13 6.55
C CYS A 284 9.14 -1.16 5.68
N ALA A 285 9.87 -0.03 5.56
CA ALA A 285 11.11 0.04 4.80
C ALA A 285 12.18 -0.88 5.39
N MET A 286 12.44 -0.78 6.70
CA MET A 286 13.51 -1.50 7.40
C MET A 286 13.29 -3.02 7.39
N TYR A 287 12.11 -3.50 7.82
CA TYR A 287 11.86 -4.95 7.93
C TYR A 287 11.76 -5.65 6.58
N ASN A 288 11.44 -4.93 5.54
CA ASN A 288 11.32 -5.48 4.19
C ASN A 288 12.57 -5.21 3.33
N GLY A 289 13.46 -4.34 3.77
CA GLY A 289 14.66 -3.98 3.02
C GLY A 289 14.33 -3.27 1.70
N VAL A 290 13.26 -2.46 1.66
CA VAL A 290 12.73 -1.81 0.45
C VAL A 290 12.72 -0.29 0.59
N TYR A 291 12.81 0.43 -0.53
CA TYR A 291 12.52 1.86 -0.52
C TYR A 291 11.04 2.10 -0.27
N THR A 292 10.73 3.05 0.59
CA THR A 292 9.33 3.35 0.92
C THR A 292 9.12 4.85 0.90
N THR A 293 8.12 5.31 0.17
CA THR A 293 7.63 6.68 0.23
C THR A 293 6.37 6.74 1.07
N ILE A 294 6.07 7.90 1.62
CA ILE A 294 4.75 8.26 2.11
C ILE A 294 4.36 9.61 1.55
N CYS A 295 3.27 9.66 0.82
CA CYS A 295 2.67 10.89 0.33
C CYS A 295 1.36 11.15 1.08
N ASN A 296 1.33 12.22 1.86
CA ASN A 296 0.15 12.71 2.55
C ASN A 296 -0.29 14.03 1.93
N ASN A 297 -1.56 14.41 2.12
CA ASN A 297 -2.00 15.76 1.75
C ASN A 297 -1.30 16.82 2.62
N SER A 298 -1.26 18.05 2.12
CA SER A 298 -0.93 19.21 2.95
C SER A 298 -2.15 19.64 3.79
N ILE A 299 -1.91 20.49 4.78
CA ILE A 299 -2.95 21.34 5.35
C ILE A 299 -3.52 22.18 4.21
N SER A 300 -4.84 22.22 4.10
CA SER A 300 -5.55 22.86 2.99
C SER A 300 -6.50 23.92 3.55
N PRO A 301 -6.02 25.17 3.75
CA PRO A 301 -6.85 26.26 4.27
C PRO A 301 -8.12 26.47 3.42
N GLY A 302 -9.25 26.71 4.10
CA GLY A 302 -10.54 26.85 3.44
C GLY A 302 -11.23 25.55 3.06
N ASN A 303 -10.59 24.39 3.22
CA ASN A 303 -11.22 23.09 3.08
C ASN A 303 -11.51 22.50 4.46
N ARG A 304 -12.68 22.77 4.99
CA ARG A 304 -13.09 22.41 6.37
C ARG A 304 -12.94 20.93 6.67
N GLY A 305 -12.79 20.60 7.95
CA GLY A 305 -12.67 19.22 8.44
C GLY A 305 -11.22 18.79 8.58
N ILE A 306 -10.90 17.56 8.21
CA ILE A 306 -9.54 17.00 8.37
C ILE A 306 -8.48 17.72 7.54
N TRP A 307 -8.88 18.39 6.46
CA TRP A 307 -7.98 19.09 5.56
C TRP A 307 -7.42 20.40 6.12
N GLU A 308 -8.22 21.09 6.95
CA GLU A 308 -7.90 22.42 7.41
C GLU A 308 -6.99 22.42 8.65
N ASN A 309 -7.30 21.58 9.63
CA ASN A 309 -6.71 21.72 10.97
C ASN A 309 -6.10 20.44 11.54
N ALA A 310 -6.52 19.28 11.10
CA ALA A 310 -6.26 18.05 11.85
C ALA A 310 -5.29 17.10 11.18
N GLY A 311 -4.89 17.36 9.96
CA GLY A 311 -4.06 16.39 9.31
C GLY A 311 -3.52 16.88 7.98
N GLY A 312 -2.24 16.71 7.85
CA GLY A 312 -1.51 17.03 6.65
C GLY A 312 -0.02 17.03 6.95
N GLY A 313 0.76 16.93 5.91
CA GLY A 313 2.20 16.97 6.05
C GLY A 313 2.84 15.63 6.40
N GLY A 314 4.13 15.70 6.64
CA GLY A 314 4.95 14.54 7.01
C GLY A 314 5.31 13.63 5.85
N SER A 315 5.05 14.01 4.60
CA SER A 315 5.48 13.26 3.42
C SER A 315 6.98 13.03 3.45
N ALA A 316 7.43 11.82 3.11
CA ALA A 316 8.84 11.45 3.24
C ALA A 316 9.22 10.29 2.31
N VAL A 317 10.52 10.12 2.12
CA VAL A 317 11.13 8.99 1.44
C VAL A 317 12.13 8.32 2.39
N TYR A 318 12.04 7.01 2.51
CA TYR A 318 12.89 6.17 3.35
C TYR A 318 13.72 5.23 2.47
N ASP A 319 14.98 5.04 2.84
CA ASP A 319 15.82 4.03 2.21
C ASP A 319 15.49 2.61 2.70
N ALA A 320 16.14 1.61 2.12
CA ALA A 320 15.93 0.20 2.46
C ALA A 320 16.40 -0.19 3.88
N ARG A 321 17.00 0.71 4.65
CA ARG A 321 17.36 0.54 6.07
C ARG A 321 16.37 1.23 6.99
N GLY A 322 15.38 1.93 6.43
CA GLY A 322 14.42 2.72 7.18
C GLY A 322 14.92 4.11 7.56
N GLU A 323 16.02 4.57 6.97
CA GLU A 323 16.52 5.93 7.19
C GLU A 323 15.76 6.92 6.31
N ILE A 324 15.41 8.07 6.88
CA ILE A 324 14.77 9.16 6.12
C ILE A 324 15.83 9.80 5.22
N ILE A 325 15.63 9.72 3.91
CA ILE A 325 16.52 10.37 2.93
C ILE A 325 15.97 11.71 2.43
N ALA A 326 14.65 11.92 2.55
CA ALA A 326 14.00 13.21 2.30
C ALA A 326 12.67 13.27 3.05
N ARG A 327 12.27 14.45 3.51
CA ARG A 327 10.97 14.67 4.15
C ARG A 327 10.47 16.09 3.97
N ALA A 328 9.16 16.27 4.08
CA ALA A 328 8.55 17.58 4.14
C ALA A 328 8.91 18.29 5.46
N GLU A 329 9.21 19.56 5.38
CA GLU A 329 9.62 20.39 6.53
C GLU A 329 8.43 20.85 7.37
N SER A 330 7.25 20.89 6.76
CA SER A 330 6.02 21.39 7.40
C SER A 330 4.76 20.69 6.89
N GLY A 331 3.62 21.06 7.43
CA GLY A 331 2.30 20.64 6.94
C GLY A 331 1.81 21.39 5.69
N ALA A 332 2.54 22.42 5.23
CA ALA A 332 2.17 23.18 4.04
C ALA A 332 2.38 22.36 2.76
N GLU A 333 1.85 22.88 1.65
CA GLU A 333 2.08 22.28 0.34
C GLU A 333 3.58 22.29 0.02
N GLN A 334 4.11 21.14 -0.35
CA GLN A 334 5.54 20.95 -0.55
C GLN A 334 5.83 19.74 -1.45
N GLN A 335 6.88 19.88 -2.25
CA GLN A 335 7.50 18.77 -2.97
C GLN A 335 8.67 18.22 -2.16
N VAL A 336 8.74 16.89 -2.05
CA VAL A 336 9.83 16.18 -1.39
C VAL A 336 10.59 15.36 -2.42
N ASP A 337 11.84 15.76 -2.68
CA ASP A 337 12.68 15.17 -3.70
C ASP A 337 13.66 14.16 -3.14
N ALA A 338 13.81 13.02 -3.81
CA ALA A 338 14.79 12.01 -3.49
C ALA A 338 15.33 11.33 -4.76
N THR A 339 16.51 10.75 -4.63
CA THR A 339 17.09 9.86 -5.66
C THR A 339 17.21 8.45 -5.09
N ILE A 340 16.66 7.47 -5.79
CA ILE A 340 16.75 6.06 -5.46
C ILE A 340 17.75 5.41 -6.40
N PRO A 341 18.88 4.86 -5.90
CA PRO A 341 19.88 4.16 -6.72
C PRO A 341 19.39 2.74 -7.03
N ILE A 342 18.37 2.62 -7.89
CA ILE A 342 17.64 1.37 -8.14
C ILE A 342 18.52 0.27 -8.72
N GLY A 343 19.51 0.61 -9.58
CA GLY A 343 20.44 -0.38 -10.13
C GLY A 343 21.32 -1.00 -9.05
N ALA A 344 21.99 -0.15 -8.27
CA ALA A 344 22.83 -0.61 -7.15
C ALA A 344 22.02 -1.34 -6.07
N TYR A 345 20.78 -0.92 -5.83
CA TYR A 345 19.86 -1.59 -4.91
C TYR A 345 19.49 -2.98 -5.43
N ARG A 346 18.98 -3.10 -6.65
CA ARG A 346 18.56 -4.36 -7.25
C ARG A 346 19.69 -5.38 -7.36
N GLY A 347 20.92 -4.93 -7.64
CA GLY A 347 22.09 -5.79 -7.71
C GLY A 347 22.39 -6.57 -6.41
N ARG A 348 22.07 -5.99 -5.26
CA ARG A 348 22.34 -6.58 -3.94
C ARG A 348 21.08 -7.02 -3.17
N HIS A 349 19.92 -6.49 -3.51
CA HIS A 349 18.68 -6.82 -2.81
C HIS A 349 18.27 -8.27 -3.08
N ARG A 350 17.82 -8.93 -2.04
CA ARG A 350 17.24 -10.28 -2.08
C ARG A 350 15.96 -10.26 -1.23
N ILE A 351 15.03 -11.12 -1.56
CA ILE A 351 13.87 -11.35 -0.70
C ILE A 351 14.34 -11.69 0.70
N PRO A 352 13.86 -11.00 1.74
CA PRO A 352 14.24 -11.29 3.11
C PRO A 352 13.96 -12.74 3.49
N GLU A 353 14.94 -13.42 4.10
CA GLU A 353 14.73 -14.75 4.65
C GLU A 353 13.75 -14.68 5.83
N ILE A 354 12.75 -15.54 5.81
CA ILE A 354 11.79 -15.70 6.90
C ILE A 354 11.77 -17.17 7.35
N SER A 355 11.81 -17.37 8.66
CA SER A 355 11.76 -18.71 9.25
C SER A 355 10.30 -19.22 9.29
N TRP A 356 9.68 -19.34 8.09
CA TRP A 356 8.26 -19.66 7.94
C TRP A 356 7.79 -20.86 8.77
N PRO A 357 8.55 -21.97 8.91
CA PRO A 357 8.14 -23.12 9.75
C PRO A 357 7.86 -22.77 11.21
N LEU A 358 8.47 -21.69 11.75
CA LEU A 358 8.20 -21.22 13.11
C LEU A 358 6.85 -20.51 13.22
N TYR A 359 6.43 -19.83 12.17
CA TYR A 359 5.24 -18.96 12.18
C TYR A 359 4.00 -19.64 11.63
N ALA A 360 4.17 -20.51 10.64
CA ALA A 360 3.07 -21.17 9.94
C ALA A 360 2.03 -21.82 10.87
N PRO A 361 2.40 -22.55 11.93
CA PRO A 361 1.43 -23.16 12.84
C PRO A 361 0.57 -22.14 13.60
N VAL A 362 1.11 -20.95 13.86
CA VAL A 362 0.39 -19.84 14.52
C VAL A 362 -0.57 -19.19 13.54
N TYR A 363 -0.06 -18.80 12.35
CA TYR A 363 -0.88 -18.18 11.31
C TYR A 363 -2.02 -19.08 10.82
N ALA A 364 -1.78 -20.39 10.72
CA ALA A 364 -2.81 -21.37 10.33
C ALA A 364 -4.00 -21.46 11.30
N LYS A 365 -3.81 -21.07 12.57
CA LYS A 365 -4.85 -21.02 13.59
C LYS A 365 -5.49 -19.64 13.76
N TYR A 366 -4.92 -18.62 13.14
CA TYR A 366 -5.44 -17.26 13.27
C TYR A 366 -6.77 -17.12 12.54
N VAL A 367 -7.72 -16.49 13.19
CA VAL A 367 -9.04 -16.19 12.65
C VAL A 367 -9.25 -14.69 12.68
N ASN A 368 -9.50 -14.11 11.53
CA ASN A 368 -9.82 -12.68 11.44
C ASN A 368 -11.08 -12.35 12.23
N ASN A 369 -11.08 -11.20 12.92
CA ASN A 369 -12.31 -10.72 13.57
C ASN A 369 -13.42 -10.44 12.55
N TYR A 370 -13.10 -9.73 11.47
CA TYR A 370 -14.06 -9.47 10.39
C TYR A 370 -13.94 -10.55 9.32
N ARG A 371 -15.08 -10.97 8.79
CA ARG A 371 -15.11 -11.91 7.66
C ARG A 371 -14.74 -11.17 6.37
N PRO A 372 -14.04 -11.81 5.43
CA PRO A 372 -13.87 -11.25 4.10
C PRO A 372 -15.21 -11.21 3.34
N SER A 373 -15.24 -10.49 2.23
CA SER A 373 -16.35 -10.47 1.26
C SER A 373 -17.69 -9.94 1.81
N LEU A 374 -17.68 -9.18 2.91
CA LEU A 374 -18.93 -8.66 3.51
C LEU A 374 -19.66 -7.67 2.61
N PHE A 375 -18.93 -6.89 1.79
CA PHE A 375 -19.55 -5.87 0.92
C PHE A 375 -19.98 -6.41 -0.45
N THR A 376 -19.85 -7.69 -0.71
CA THR A 376 -20.45 -8.32 -1.89
C THR A 376 -21.98 -8.49 -1.75
N LYS A 377 -22.46 -8.57 -0.52
CA LYS A 377 -23.88 -8.79 -0.19
C LYS A 377 -24.60 -7.55 0.33
N TYR A 378 -23.86 -6.60 0.87
CA TYR A 378 -24.43 -5.39 1.48
C TYR A 378 -23.47 -4.21 1.30
N LEU A 379 -23.99 -3.11 0.77
CA LEU A 379 -23.24 -1.87 0.60
C LEU A 379 -23.79 -0.83 1.56
N PRO A 380 -23.05 -0.46 2.63
CA PRO A 380 -23.52 0.50 3.61
C PRO A 380 -23.79 1.87 2.96
N PRO A 381 -24.96 2.49 3.18
CA PRO A 381 -25.25 3.81 2.61
C PRO A 381 -24.49 4.96 3.30
N THR A 382 -24.19 4.81 4.60
CA THR A 382 -23.46 5.81 5.38
C THR A 382 -22.32 5.18 6.21
N LEU A 383 -21.46 6.02 6.78
CA LEU A 383 -20.43 5.55 7.73
C LEU A 383 -21.04 4.94 9.00
N ALA A 384 -22.19 5.47 9.45
CA ALA A 384 -22.91 4.93 10.61
C ALA A 384 -23.42 3.51 10.31
N ASP A 385 -23.99 3.29 9.11
CA ASP A 385 -24.46 1.98 8.68
C ASP A 385 -23.30 1.00 8.51
N ALA A 386 -22.17 1.44 7.97
CA ALA A 386 -20.95 0.62 7.89
C ALA A 386 -20.49 0.19 9.29
N ALA A 387 -20.46 1.11 10.24
CA ALA A 387 -20.07 0.82 11.62
C ALA A 387 -21.04 -0.15 12.29
N GLN A 388 -22.36 0.05 12.11
CA GLN A 388 -23.38 -0.84 12.65
C GLN A 388 -23.27 -2.24 12.05
N PHE A 389 -23.17 -2.34 10.72
CA PHE A 389 -23.04 -3.61 10.01
C PHE A 389 -21.79 -4.40 10.42
N LEU A 390 -20.64 -3.74 10.49
CA LEU A 390 -19.38 -4.39 10.84
C LEU A 390 -19.31 -4.76 12.34
N ARG A 391 -20.08 -4.10 13.21
CA ARG A 391 -20.17 -4.44 14.63
C ARG A 391 -21.17 -5.56 14.93
N ASP A 392 -22.07 -5.88 14.02
CA ASP A 392 -23.02 -6.97 14.20
C ASP A 392 -22.26 -8.29 14.47
N PRO A 393 -22.55 -9.01 15.59
CA PRO A 393 -21.86 -10.25 15.93
C PRO A 393 -21.90 -11.32 14.83
N LYS A 394 -22.95 -11.33 13.98
CA LYS A 394 -23.04 -12.25 12.84
C LYS A 394 -21.99 -12.01 11.75
N ASN A 395 -21.42 -10.80 11.67
CA ASN A 395 -20.40 -10.40 10.71
C ASN A 395 -18.98 -10.50 11.29
N ARG A 396 -18.86 -10.94 12.54
CA ARG A 396 -17.59 -11.12 13.26
C ARG A 396 -17.36 -12.58 13.62
N ASN A 397 -16.09 -12.92 13.75
CA ASN A 397 -15.64 -14.21 14.29
C ASN A 397 -15.28 -14.11 15.78
N TRP A 398 -14.81 -12.93 16.22
CA TRP A 398 -14.55 -12.68 17.65
C TRP A 398 -15.84 -12.20 18.32
N LYS A 399 -16.21 -12.87 19.42
CA LYS A 399 -17.40 -12.58 20.22
C LYS A 399 -17.12 -11.56 21.32
#